data_dc4cdf4e0d3fb49cd607a4788617d279
#
_entry.id   dc4cdf4e0d3fb49cd607a4788617d279
#
_cell.length_a   1.000
_cell.length_b   1.000
_cell.length_c   1.000
_cell.angle_alpha   90.00
_cell.angle_beta   90.00
_cell.angle_gamma   90.00
#
_symmetry.space_group_name_H-M   'P 1'
#
loop_
_entity.id
_entity.type
_entity.pdbx_description
1 polymer ?
#
loop_
_entity_poly.entity_id
_entity_poly.type
_entity_poly.pdbx_seq_one_letter_code
_entity_poly.pdbx_strand_id
1 'polypeptide(L)'
;LNIPDRKILYVSGEESAHQLKMRAERLLGGMANATTAAVDNINILCETSLQKIFEFANELAPELLVIDSIQTIATDEVESSPGSITQVRECAASLLRFAKTTGTPVILIGHINKEGTLAGPKILEHIVDTVIQFEGDQHYMYRILRSIKNRFGSTSELGIYEMQQTGLRQVSNPSELLLSQDHEGLSGVAISSAIEGVRPFLVETQALVSSAAYGTPQRSATGFDQRRLNMLLAVLEKRVGFKLTQKDVFVNIAGGLRVTDLAMDLS
;
A
#
# COMPACT_ATOMS: atom_id res chain seq x y z
N LEU A 1 9.91 13.90 4.10
CA LEU A 1 9.47 15.25 4.48
C LEU A 1 10.66 16.19 4.71
N ASN A 2 11.65 16.12 3.85
CA ASN A 2 12.84 16.97 3.95
C ASN A 2 12.60 18.28 3.18
N ILE A 3 11.65 19.09 3.63
CA ILE A 3 11.43 20.43 3.09
C ILE A 3 11.88 21.40 4.19
N PRO A 4 13.10 21.94 4.10
CA PRO A 4 13.59 22.92 5.06
C PRO A 4 12.63 24.10 5.14
N ASP A 5 12.45 24.64 6.34
CA ASP A 5 11.69 25.85 6.65
C ASP A 5 10.16 25.79 6.49
N ARG A 6 9.56 24.62 6.22
CA ARG A 6 8.11 24.48 6.12
C ARG A 6 7.49 23.93 7.39
N LYS A 7 6.52 24.64 7.95
CA LYS A 7 5.79 24.21 9.14
C LYS A 7 4.83 23.06 8.79
N ILE A 8 5.00 21.93 9.46
CA ILE A 8 4.12 20.76 9.32
C ILE A 8 3.37 20.57 10.63
N LEU A 9 2.06 20.39 10.56
CA LEU A 9 1.26 19.97 11.70
C LEU A 9 0.89 18.49 11.53
N TYR A 10 1.42 17.64 12.42
CA TYR A 10 1.10 16.21 12.49
C TYR A 10 0.15 15.99 13.68
N VAL A 11 -1.07 15.60 13.36
CA VAL A 11 -2.12 15.31 14.35
C VAL A 11 -2.22 13.80 14.53
N SER A 12 -2.05 13.33 15.76
CA SER A 12 -2.21 11.94 16.12
C SER A 12 -3.41 11.75 17.05
N GLY A 13 -4.35 10.92 16.64
CA GLY A 13 -5.46 10.50 17.49
C GLY A 13 -5.23 9.13 18.17
N GLU A 14 -4.14 8.44 17.85
CA GLU A 14 -3.88 7.07 18.34
C GLU A 14 -2.65 7.01 19.25
N GLU A 15 -1.59 7.71 18.90
CA GLU A 15 -0.32 7.64 19.58
C GLU A 15 -0.07 8.87 20.45
N SER A 16 0.56 8.65 21.59
CA SER A 16 1.03 9.74 22.46
C SER A 16 2.26 10.43 21.87
N ALA A 17 2.50 11.68 22.25
CA ALA A 17 3.67 12.44 21.83
C ALA A 17 4.99 11.71 22.18
N HIS A 18 5.03 10.96 23.29
CA HIS A 18 6.21 10.19 23.68
C HIS A 18 6.48 9.03 22.72
N GLN A 19 5.45 8.28 22.30
CA GLN A 19 5.58 7.19 21.33
C GLN A 19 6.03 7.69 19.96
N LEU A 20 5.45 8.81 19.51
CA LEU A 20 5.85 9.46 18.27
C LEU A 20 7.31 9.94 18.30
N LYS A 21 7.74 10.52 19.45
CA LYS A 21 9.13 10.93 19.64
C LYS A 21 10.09 9.74 19.54
N MET A 22 9.83 8.64 20.26
CA MET A 22 10.66 7.43 20.19
C MET A 22 10.73 6.86 18.77
N ARG A 23 9.62 6.89 18.04
CA ARG A 23 9.59 6.45 16.63
C ARG A 23 10.43 7.35 15.73
N ALA A 24 10.30 8.67 15.90
CA ALA A 24 11.09 9.66 15.14
C ALA A 24 12.59 9.48 15.41
N GLU A 25 13.01 9.34 16.66
CA GLU A 25 14.41 9.11 17.04
C GLU A 25 14.98 7.84 16.39
N ARG A 26 14.21 6.75 16.36
CA ARG A 26 14.62 5.51 15.71
C ARG A 26 14.82 5.68 14.19
N LEU A 27 13.89 6.39 13.53
CA LEU A 27 13.96 6.63 12.09
C LEU A 27 15.12 7.55 11.73
N LEU A 28 15.37 8.58 12.55
CA LEU A 28 16.47 9.54 12.36
C LEU A 28 17.83 8.91 12.64
N GLY A 29 17.95 8.04 13.64
CA GLY A 29 19.19 7.32 13.95
C GLY A 29 19.67 6.40 12.84
N GLY A 30 18.79 6.02 11.91
CA GLY A 30 19.13 5.24 10.70
C GLY A 30 19.48 6.09 9.48
N MET A 31 19.28 7.38 9.52
CA MET A 31 19.59 8.30 8.41
C MET A 31 20.93 8.98 8.65
N ALA A 32 21.97 8.56 7.94
CA ALA A 32 23.34 9.07 8.08
C ALA A 32 23.51 10.59 7.88
N ASN A 33 22.46 11.30 7.40
CA ASN A 33 22.46 12.74 7.13
C ASN A 33 21.21 13.45 7.69
N ALA A 34 20.48 12.86 8.64
CA ALA A 34 19.35 13.56 9.26
C ALA A 34 19.90 14.66 10.19
N THR A 35 19.89 15.88 9.71
CA THR A 35 20.10 17.05 10.55
C THR A 35 18.89 17.23 11.46
N THR A 36 19.11 17.50 12.72
CA THR A 36 18.10 17.89 13.73
C THR A 36 17.14 18.97 13.19
N ALA A 37 17.63 19.86 12.34
CA ALA A 37 16.86 20.90 11.67
C ALA A 37 15.67 20.37 10.80
N ALA A 38 15.72 19.12 10.32
CA ALA A 38 14.62 18.55 9.55
C ALA A 38 13.40 18.18 10.40
N VAL A 39 13.55 18.09 11.72
CA VAL A 39 12.51 17.70 12.67
C VAL A 39 11.92 18.91 13.39
N ASP A 40 12.68 20.00 13.51
CA ASP A 40 12.28 21.21 14.24
C ASP A 40 11.03 21.88 13.63
N ASN A 41 10.72 21.57 12.37
CA ASN A 41 9.55 22.10 11.65
C ASN A 41 8.29 21.24 11.76
N ILE A 42 8.39 20.07 12.43
CA ILE A 42 7.24 19.18 12.64
C ILE A 42 6.63 19.45 14.01
N ASN A 43 5.44 20.02 14.03
CA ASN A 43 4.65 20.24 15.23
C ASN A 43 3.71 19.05 15.43
N ILE A 44 3.76 18.43 16.59
CA ILE A 44 2.93 17.27 16.95
C ILE A 44 1.79 17.72 17.84
N LEU A 45 0.57 17.38 17.46
CA LEU A 45 -0.64 17.59 18.24
C LEU A 45 -1.33 16.26 18.51
N CYS A 46 -1.47 15.88 19.77
CA CYS A 46 -2.25 14.70 20.18
C CYS A 46 -3.66 15.16 20.55
N GLU A 47 -4.57 15.13 19.56
CA GLU A 47 -5.95 15.60 19.72
C GLU A 47 -6.88 14.84 18.75
N THR A 48 -8.13 14.64 19.18
CA THR A 48 -9.17 13.95 18.40
C THR A 48 -10.35 14.86 18.03
N SER A 49 -10.49 16.01 18.69
CA SER A 49 -11.53 16.99 18.36
C SER A 49 -11.15 17.81 17.13
N LEU A 50 -11.95 17.70 16.08
CA LEU A 50 -11.73 18.43 14.82
C LEU A 50 -11.73 19.95 15.02
N GLN A 51 -12.57 20.47 15.92
CA GLN A 51 -12.67 21.91 16.24
C GLN A 51 -11.34 22.42 16.80
N LYS A 52 -10.77 21.72 17.79
CA LYS A 52 -9.48 22.08 18.38
C LYS A 52 -8.32 21.95 17.37
N ILE A 53 -8.38 20.94 16.51
CA ILE A 53 -7.39 20.79 15.44
C ILE A 53 -7.41 22.02 14.52
N PHE A 54 -8.57 22.52 14.15
CA PHE A 54 -8.68 23.73 13.34
C PHE A 54 -8.22 24.99 14.08
N GLU A 55 -8.48 25.12 15.37
CA GLU A 55 -7.94 26.22 16.19
C GLU A 55 -6.41 26.26 16.13
N PHE A 56 -5.75 25.13 16.42
CA PHE A 56 -4.29 25.01 16.33
C PHE A 56 -3.75 25.21 14.90
N ALA A 57 -4.43 24.65 13.89
CA ALA A 57 -4.02 24.83 12.52
C ALA A 57 -4.12 26.31 12.07
N ASN A 58 -5.14 27.03 12.48
CA ASN A 58 -5.28 28.45 12.18
C ASN A 58 -4.22 29.31 12.87
N GLU A 59 -3.85 28.98 14.13
CA GLU A 59 -2.81 29.68 14.87
C GLU A 59 -1.41 29.41 14.28
N LEU A 60 -1.10 28.14 14.02
CA LEU A 60 0.20 27.72 13.50
C LEU A 60 0.42 28.12 12.04
N ALA A 61 -0.67 28.19 11.25
CA ALA A 61 -0.68 28.35 9.79
C ALA A 61 0.30 27.37 9.09
N PRO A 62 0.07 26.06 9.21
CA PRO A 62 0.99 25.07 8.65
C PRO A 62 0.90 25.02 7.13
N GLU A 63 2.01 24.69 6.49
CA GLU A 63 2.07 24.46 5.05
C GLU A 63 1.68 23.03 4.65
N LEU A 64 1.56 22.13 5.63
CA LEU A 64 1.04 20.78 5.48
C LEU A 64 0.37 20.33 6.77
N LEU A 65 -0.85 19.78 6.65
CA LEU A 65 -1.57 19.13 7.74
C LEU A 65 -1.62 17.62 7.50
N VAL A 66 -1.20 16.82 8.49
CA VAL A 66 -1.28 15.36 8.45
C VAL A 66 -2.20 14.90 9.59
N ILE A 67 -3.18 14.08 9.28
CA ILE A 67 -4.14 13.49 10.24
C ILE A 67 -3.90 11.98 10.33
N ASP A 68 -3.52 11.48 11.50
CA ASP A 68 -3.23 10.06 11.78
C ASP A 68 -3.96 9.59 13.05
N SER A 69 -5.10 8.89 12.90
CA SER A 69 -5.83 8.53 11.69
C SER A 69 -7.15 9.29 11.59
N ILE A 70 -7.73 9.35 10.41
CA ILE A 70 -9.06 9.98 10.20
C ILE A 70 -10.16 9.26 10.99
N GLN A 71 -9.99 7.99 11.33
CA GLN A 71 -10.95 7.20 12.10
C GLN A 71 -11.04 7.64 13.58
N THR A 72 -10.00 8.26 14.11
CA THR A 72 -9.97 8.71 15.50
C THR A 72 -10.50 10.13 15.69
N ILE A 73 -10.61 10.88 14.61
CA ILE A 73 -11.10 12.26 14.66
C ILE A 73 -12.62 12.30 14.74
N ALA A 74 -13.12 13.19 15.56
CA ALA A 74 -14.55 13.41 15.77
C ALA A 74 -14.90 14.90 15.70
N THR A 75 -16.12 15.18 15.26
CA THR A 75 -16.73 16.52 15.28
C THR A 75 -18.02 16.49 16.08
N ASP A 76 -18.28 17.55 16.82
CA ASP A 76 -19.53 17.73 17.59
C ASP A 76 -20.73 18.09 16.70
N GLU A 77 -20.49 18.34 15.40
CA GLU A 77 -21.55 18.70 14.45
C GLU A 77 -22.46 17.51 14.11
N VAL A 78 -22.07 16.29 14.46
CA VAL A 78 -22.80 15.05 14.14
C VAL A 78 -22.94 14.16 15.37
N GLU A 79 -24.18 13.82 15.72
CA GLU A 79 -24.50 12.88 16.80
C GLU A 79 -24.22 11.43 16.36
N SER A 80 -22.96 11.03 16.33
CA SER A 80 -22.55 9.65 16.06
C SER A 80 -21.23 9.33 16.73
N SER A 81 -20.98 8.06 17.02
CA SER A 81 -19.76 7.65 17.73
C SER A 81 -18.51 7.94 16.90
N PRO A 82 -17.38 8.32 17.53
CA PRO A 82 -16.08 8.40 16.87
C PRO A 82 -15.76 7.11 16.09
N GLY A 83 -15.16 7.23 14.91
CA GLY A 83 -14.85 6.10 14.04
C GLY A 83 -16.03 5.56 13.23
N SER A 84 -17.25 6.03 13.45
CA SER A 84 -18.38 5.70 12.60
C SER A 84 -18.21 6.27 11.19
N ILE A 85 -18.82 5.62 10.20
CA ILE A 85 -18.77 6.07 8.80
C ILE A 85 -19.23 7.51 8.65
N THR A 86 -20.25 7.91 9.41
CA THR A 86 -20.81 9.28 9.39
C THR A 86 -19.79 10.29 9.92
N GLN A 87 -19.12 9.99 11.06
CA GLN A 87 -18.08 10.85 11.61
C GLN A 87 -16.90 11.00 10.65
N VAL A 88 -16.38 9.88 10.15
CA VAL A 88 -15.25 9.88 9.21
C VAL A 88 -15.56 10.71 7.96
N ARG A 89 -16.77 10.56 7.42
CA ARG A 89 -17.24 11.34 6.26
C ARG A 89 -17.30 12.84 6.54
N GLU A 90 -17.88 13.23 7.66
CA GLU A 90 -18.04 14.64 7.99
C GLU A 90 -16.70 15.31 8.33
N CYS A 91 -15.85 14.64 9.11
CA CYS A 91 -14.50 15.11 9.38
C CYS A 91 -13.69 15.29 8.09
N ALA A 92 -13.75 14.32 7.17
CA ALA A 92 -13.05 14.44 5.89
C ALA A 92 -13.59 15.56 5.01
N ALA A 93 -14.92 15.77 4.99
CA ALA A 93 -15.53 16.87 4.25
C ALA A 93 -15.13 18.25 4.81
N SER A 94 -15.04 18.37 6.14
CA SER A 94 -14.59 19.59 6.81
C SER A 94 -13.11 19.88 6.58
N LEU A 95 -12.25 18.83 6.61
CA LEU A 95 -10.83 18.93 6.27
C LEU A 95 -10.61 19.31 4.81
N LEU A 96 -11.43 18.80 3.88
CA LEU A 96 -11.39 19.23 2.49
C LEU A 96 -11.78 20.71 2.33
N ARG A 97 -12.81 21.18 3.05
CA ARG A 97 -13.18 22.61 3.06
C ARG A 97 -12.03 23.46 3.59
N PHE A 98 -11.42 23.05 4.70
CA PHE A 98 -10.24 23.70 5.26
C PHE A 98 -9.11 23.81 4.23
N ALA A 99 -8.74 22.68 3.60
CA ALA A 99 -7.70 22.67 2.57
C ALA A 99 -7.96 23.63 1.42
N LYS A 100 -9.21 23.68 0.94
CA LYS A 100 -9.62 24.59 -0.16
C LYS A 100 -9.63 26.06 0.25
N THR A 101 -9.99 26.35 1.48
CA THR A 101 -10.11 27.73 1.98
C THR A 101 -8.75 28.31 2.30
N THR A 102 -7.87 27.54 2.92
CA THR A 102 -6.55 28.00 3.35
C THR A 102 -5.45 27.80 2.31
N GLY A 103 -5.68 26.91 1.32
CA GLY A 103 -4.66 26.45 0.38
C GLY A 103 -3.67 25.45 1.00
N THR A 104 -3.87 25.01 2.24
CA THR A 104 -3.02 24.06 2.94
C THR A 104 -3.30 22.63 2.48
N PRO A 105 -2.33 21.89 1.93
CA PRO A 105 -2.48 20.48 1.63
C PRO A 105 -2.78 19.66 2.90
N VAL A 106 -3.69 18.69 2.78
CA VAL A 106 -4.07 17.79 3.88
C VAL A 106 -3.82 16.34 3.47
N ILE A 107 -3.08 15.61 4.30
CA ILE A 107 -2.88 14.16 4.18
C ILE A 107 -3.75 13.50 5.24
N LEU A 108 -4.66 12.64 4.80
CA LEU A 108 -5.48 11.79 5.66
C LEU A 108 -4.91 10.39 5.67
N ILE A 109 -4.48 9.90 6.83
CA ILE A 109 -4.07 8.52 7.03
C ILE A 109 -5.31 7.75 7.48
N GLY A 110 -5.57 6.61 6.82
CA GLY A 110 -6.69 5.75 7.14
C GLY A 110 -6.27 4.28 7.14
N HIS A 111 -6.87 3.48 8.02
CA HIS A 111 -6.62 2.07 8.12
C HIS A 111 -7.63 1.27 7.30
N ILE A 112 -7.16 0.26 6.56
CA ILE A 112 -7.99 -0.71 5.88
C ILE A 112 -8.28 -1.89 6.83
N ASN A 113 -9.47 -2.49 6.70
CA ASN A 113 -9.78 -3.73 7.41
C ASN A 113 -9.07 -4.93 6.76
N LYS A 114 -9.19 -6.13 7.39
CA LYS A 114 -8.57 -7.38 6.89
C LYS A 114 -9.04 -7.80 5.49
N GLU A 115 -10.16 -7.26 5.02
CA GLU A 115 -10.71 -7.52 3.68
C GLU A 115 -10.13 -6.59 2.61
N GLY A 116 -9.14 -5.76 2.96
CA GLY A 116 -8.53 -4.79 2.05
C GLY A 116 -9.46 -3.62 1.69
N THR A 117 -10.62 -3.56 2.34
CA THR A 117 -11.51 -2.41 2.23
C THR A 117 -11.26 -1.48 3.39
N LEU A 118 -11.18 -0.20 3.12
CA LEU A 118 -11.16 0.80 4.17
C LEU A 118 -12.46 0.65 4.99
N ALA A 119 -12.43 0.56 6.30
CA ALA A 119 -13.61 0.65 7.15
C ALA A 119 -14.23 2.05 7.00
N GLY A 120 -15.23 2.15 6.14
CA GLY A 120 -15.88 3.41 5.79
C GLY A 120 -15.37 4.21 4.59
N PRO A 121 -14.62 3.71 3.67
CA PRO A 121 -13.68 4.48 2.85
C PRO A 121 -13.87 4.52 1.35
N LYS A 122 -14.69 3.74 0.74
CA LYS A 122 -15.10 4.09 -0.65
C LYS A 122 -15.69 5.50 -0.71
N ILE A 123 -16.23 5.98 0.40
CA ILE A 123 -16.74 7.35 0.54
C ILE A 123 -15.59 8.36 0.49
N LEU A 124 -14.46 8.11 1.17
CA LEU A 124 -13.31 9.01 1.16
C LEU A 124 -12.65 9.08 -0.22
N GLU A 125 -12.58 7.97 -0.95
CA GLU A 125 -12.03 7.94 -2.30
C GLU A 125 -12.74 8.93 -3.26
N HIS A 126 -14.02 9.17 -3.05
CA HIS A 126 -14.76 10.16 -3.85
C HIS A 126 -14.50 11.60 -3.43
N ILE A 127 -14.16 11.82 -2.16
CA ILE A 127 -13.97 13.17 -1.58
C ILE A 127 -12.56 13.68 -1.91
N VAL A 128 -11.53 12.87 -1.73
CA VAL A 128 -10.13 13.29 -1.88
C VAL A 128 -9.68 13.33 -3.34
N ASP A 129 -8.63 14.08 -3.61
CA ASP A 129 -8.06 14.22 -4.97
C ASP A 129 -7.17 13.05 -5.35
N THR A 130 -6.44 12.52 -4.40
CA THR A 130 -5.50 11.41 -4.59
C THR A 130 -5.70 10.36 -3.51
N VAL A 131 -5.66 9.08 -3.89
CA VAL A 131 -5.68 7.93 -2.99
C VAL A 131 -4.44 7.10 -3.26
N ILE A 132 -3.64 6.91 -2.22
CA ILE A 132 -2.43 6.10 -2.24
C ILE A 132 -2.62 4.98 -1.23
N GLN A 133 -2.37 3.76 -1.65
CA GLN A 133 -2.51 2.57 -0.82
C GLN A 133 -1.16 1.92 -0.58
N PHE A 134 -0.87 1.57 0.67
CA PHE A 134 0.21 0.67 1.03
C PHE A 134 -0.31 -0.78 1.01
N GLU A 135 0.31 -1.59 0.18
CA GLU A 135 0.06 -3.04 0.11
C GLU A 135 1.28 -3.76 0.71
N GLY A 136 1.04 -4.84 1.41
CA GLY A 136 2.12 -5.67 1.93
C GLY A 136 1.59 -6.96 2.50
N ASP A 137 2.34 -8.04 2.30
CA ASP A 137 2.10 -9.33 2.91
C ASP A 137 2.91 -9.45 4.21
N GLN A 138 2.39 -10.20 5.20
CA GLN A 138 3.08 -10.42 6.48
C GLN A 138 4.33 -11.29 6.32
N HIS A 139 4.41 -12.07 5.25
CA HIS A 139 5.53 -12.99 4.97
C HIS A 139 6.67 -12.33 4.19
N TYR A 140 6.43 -11.14 3.59
CA TYR A 140 7.42 -10.45 2.78
C TYR A 140 7.86 -9.13 3.41
N MET A 141 9.16 -8.86 3.36
CA MET A 141 9.77 -7.63 3.89
C MET A 141 9.49 -6.40 3.03
N TYR A 142 8.68 -6.55 1.97
CA TYR A 142 8.41 -5.48 1.02
C TYR A 142 7.04 -4.85 1.25
N ARG A 143 6.98 -3.58 0.86
CA ARG A 143 5.75 -2.78 0.84
C ARG A 143 5.61 -2.12 -0.52
N ILE A 144 4.44 -2.21 -1.09
CA ILE A 144 4.11 -1.61 -2.37
C ILE A 144 3.25 -0.39 -2.11
N LEU A 145 3.64 0.75 -2.65
CA LEU A 145 2.88 1.98 -2.64
C LEU A 145 2.24 2.17 -4.00
N ARG A 146 0.92 2.10 -4.05
CA ARG A 146 0.13 2.16 -5.29
C ARG A 146 -0.78 3.36 -5.29
N SER A 147 -0.84 4.08 -6.41
CA SER A 147 -1.85 5.10 -6.63
C SER A 147 -3.14 4.45 -7.13
N ILE A 148 -4.20 4.54 -6.31
CA ILE A 148 -5.54 4.01 -6.67
C ILE A 148 -6.35 5.07 -7.42
N LYS A 149 -6.17 6.33 -7.06
CA LYS A 149 -6.83 7.49 -7.67
C LYS A 149 -5.87 8.67 -7.68
N ASN A 150 -5.84 9.38 -8.79
CA ASN A 150 -5.12 10.64 -8.89
C ASN A 150 -5.82 11.56 -9.91
N ARG A 151 -6.38 12.67 -9.43
CA ARG A 151 -7.08 13.64 -10.32
C ARG A 151 -6.15 14.44 -11.18
N PHE A 152 -4.88 14.58 -10.79
CA PHE A 152 -3.91 15.48 -11.41
C PHE A 152 -2.78 14.76 -12.14
N GLY A 153 -2.81 13.42 -12.19
CA GLY A 153 -1.76 12.65 -12.83
C GLY A 153 -2.10 11.18 -13.02
N SER A 154 -1.10 10.41 -13.45
CA SER A 154 -1.23 8.98 -13.67
C SER A 154 -1.44 8.20 -12.35
N THR A 155 -2.22 7.13 -12.42
CA THR A 155 -2.30 6.10 -11.37
C THR A 155 -1.40 4.91 -11.65
N SER A 156 -0.64 4.96 -12.73
CA SER A 156 0.22 3.87 -13.20
C SER A 156 1.59 3.84 -12.51
N GLU A 157 1.82 4.71 -11.53
CA GLU A 157 3.07 4.74 -10.77
C GLU A 157 3.03 3.79 -9.58
N LEU A 158 4.13 3.07 -9.40
CA LEU A 158 4.32 2.10 -8.34
C LEU A 158 5.62 2.36 -7.58
N GLY A 159 5.55 2.45 -6.27
CA GLY A 159 6.72 2.50 -5.40
C GLY A 159 6.91 1.16 -4.68
N ILE A 160 8.12 0.60 -4.71
CA ILE A 160 8.46 -0.59 -3.94
C ILE A 160 9.47 -0.22 -2.87
N TYR A 161 9.18 -0.64 -1.65
CA TYR A 161 10.00 -0.35 -0.47
C TYR A 161 10.28 -1.64 0.28
N GLU A 162 11.50 -1.74 0.79
CA GLU A 162 11.91 -2.78 1.70
C GLU A 162 11.76 -2.30 3.15
N MET A 163 11.18 -3.13 4.00
CA MET A 163 11.05 -2.85 5.42
C MET A 163 12.37 -3.17 6.13
N GLN A 164 13.03 -2.15 6.66
CA GLN A 164 14.25 -2.29 7.46
C GLN A 164 14.01 -1.84 8.90
N GLN A 165 14.94 -2.15 9.81
CA GLN A 165 14.86 -1.68 11.21
C GLN A 165 14.86 -0.15 11.31
N THR A 166 15.53 0.51 10.38
CA THR A 166 15.64 1.97 10.28
C THR A 166 14.53 2.64 9.49
N GLY A 167 13.53 1.88 9.02
CA GLY A 167 12.41 2.38 8.24
C GLY A 167 12.28 1.74 6.86
N LEU A 168 11.69 2.47 5.92
CA LEU A 168 11.47 2.01 4.55
C LEU A 168 12.62 2.45 3.64
N ARG A 169 13.24 1.50 2.96
CA ARG A 169 14.23 1.75 1.92
C ARG A 169 13.59 1.60 0.55
N GLN A 170 13.72 2.60 -0.30
CA GLN A 170 13.26 2.51 -1.69
C GLN A 170 14.05 1.44 -2.45
N VAL A 171 13.34 0.63 -3.20
CA VAL A 171 13.91 -0.38 -4.10
C VAL A 171 13.93 0.18 -5.52
N SER A 172 15.13 0.42 -6.03
CA SER A 172 15.30 1.02 -7.36
C SER A 172 15.04 0.01 -8.47
N ASN A 173 15.42 -1.26 -8.27
CA ASN A 173 15.24 -2.35 -9.22
C ASN A 173 14.39 -3.48 -8.60
N PRO A 174 13.07 -3.49 -8.83
CA PRO A 174 12.20 -4.54 -8.31
C PRO A 174 12.58 -5.95 -8.76
N SER A 175 13.16 -6.10 -9.94
CA SER A 175 13.53 -7.40 -10.49
C SER A 175 14.57 -8.14 -9.63
N GLU A 176 15.48 -7.41 -8.97
CA GLU A 176 16.48 -8.03 -8.07
C GLU A 176 15.85 -8.72 -6.85
N LEU A 177 14.66 -8.27 -6.45
CA LEU A 177 13.93 -8.80 -5.30
C LEU A 177 12.99 -9.94 -5.66
N LEU A 178 12.54 -9.97 -6.92
CA LEU A 178 11.53 -10.88 -7.42
C LEU A 178 12.14 -12.10 -8.10
N LEU A 179 13.46 -12.09 -8.25
CA LEU A 179 14.24 -13.21 -8.80
C LEU A 179 15.04 -13.83 -7.66
N SER A 180 14.89 -15.13 -7.46
CA SER A 180 15.79 -15.87 -6.56
C SER A 180 17.19 -15.97 -7.17
N GLN A 181 18.22 -16.03 -6.33
CA GLN A 181 19.61 -16.05 -6.82
C GLN A 181 20.08 -17.43 -7.31
N ASP A 182 19.35 -18.50 -6.97
CA ASP A 182 19.74 -19.89 -7.24
C ASP A 182 18.70 -20.60 -8.11
N HIS A 183 18.73 -20.36 -9.43
CA HIS A 183 17.81 -21.01 -10.39
C HIS A 183 18.46 -22.11 -11.21
N GLU A 184 19.77 -22.25 -11.18
CA GLU A 184 20.46 -23.21 -12.05
C GLU A 184 20.01 -24.63 -11.75
N GLY A 185 19.25 -25.22 -12.70
CA GLY A 185 18.83 -26.61 -12.67
C GLY A 185 17.49 -26.91 -11.98
N LEU A 186 16.74 -25.91 -11.51
CA LEU A 186 15.41 -26.14 -10.93
C LEU A 186 14.34 -26.21 -12.02
N SER A 187 13.59 -27.30 -12.05
CA SER A 187 12.41 -27.42 -12.93
C SER A 187 11.19 -26.69 -12.29
N GLY A 188 10.33 -26.17 -13.14
CA GLY A 188 9.09 -25.50 -12.69
C GLY A 188 9.29 -24.04 -12.30
N VAL A 189 10.38 -23.42 -12.71
CA VAL A 189 10.65 -22.01 -12.53
C VAL A 189 10.82 -21.36 -13.90
N ALA A 190 10.08 -20.28 -14.14
CA ALA A 190 10.20 -19.45 -15.33
C ALA A 190 10.28 -17.98 -14.95
N ILE A 191 11.07 -17.22 -15.69
CA ILE A 191 11.17 -15.77 -15.53
C ILE A 191 10.29 -15.13 -16.59
N SER A 192 9.35 -14.31 -16.14
CA SER A 192 8.44 -13.53 -16.96
C SER A 192 8.75 -12.06 -16.86
N SER A 193 8.33 -11.32 -17.87
CA SER A 193 8.24 -9.88 -17.80
C SER A 193 6.79 -9.46 -17.60
N ALA A 194 6.57 -8.51 -16.71
CA ALA A 194 5.29 -7.86 -16.49
C ALA A 194 5.48 -6.34 -16.53
N ILE A 195 4.41 -5.64 -16.86
CA ILE A 195 4.37 -4.18 -16.80
C ILE A 195 3.33 -3.79 -15.77
N GLU A 196 3.74 -3.01 -14.80
CA GLU A 196 2.82 -2.39 -13.85
C GLU A 196 2.90 -0.88 -14.06
N GLY A 197 1.82 -0.32 -14.62
CA GLY A 197 1.80 1.06 -15.05
C GLY A 197 2.75 1.32 -16.19
N VAL A 198 3.83 2.06 -15.94
CA VAL A 198 4.88 2.39 -16.93
C VAL A 198 6.20 1.65 -16.66
N ARG A 199 6.28 0.84 -15.60
CA ARG A 199 7.52 0.16 -15.19
C ARG A 199 7.50 -1.31 -15.59
N PRO A 200 8.40 -1.75 -16.50
CA PRO A 200 8.64 -3.16 -16.72
C PRO A 200 9.46 -3.75 -15.54
N PHE A 201 9.16 -4.97 -15.16
CA PHE A 201 9.93 -5.72 -14.19
C PHE A 201 9.91 -7.21 -14.52
N LEU A 202 10.91 -7.92 -14.05
CA LEU A 202 11.00 -9.36 -14.16
C LEU A 202 10.40 -10.00 -12.91
N VAL A 203 9.63 -11.06 -13.13
CA VAL A 203 8.96 -11.82 -12.08
C VAL A 203 9.23 -13.29 -12.27
N GLU A 204 9.50 -13.97 -11.18
CA GLU A 204 9.62 -15.40 -11.18
C GLU A 204 8.26 -16.06 -11.00
N THR A 205 7.90 -16.92 -11.93
CA THR A 205 6.73 -17.79 -11.86
C THR A 205 7.19 -19.19 -11.50
N GLN A 206 6.67 -19.72 -10.42
CA GLN A 206 6.96 -21.08 -9.93
C GLN A 206 5.75 -21.96 -10.17
N ALA A 207 5.91 -23.11 -10.79
CA ALA A 207 4.86 -24.07 -11.05
C ALA A 207 5.24 -25.46 -10.57
N LEU A 208 4.34 -26.12 -9.87
CA LEU A 208 4.47 -27.52 -9.49
C LEU A 208 3.32 -28.31 -10.09
N VAL A 209 3.65 -29.37 -10.83
CA VAL A 209 2.70 -30.30 -11.40
C VAL A 209 2.97 -31.71 -10.88
N SER A 210 2.00 -32.31 -10.20
CA SER A 210 2.11 -33.66 -9.65
C SER A 210 0.90 -34.51 -10.03
N SER A 211 0.98 -35.81 -9.80
CA SER A 211 -0.19 -36.70 -9.93
C SER A 211 -1.14 -36.44 -8.78
N ALA A 212 -2.45 -36.32 -9.07
CA ALA A 212 -3.46 -36.10 -8.04
C ALA A 212 -3.46 -37.26 -7.04
N ALA A 213 -3.16 -36.95 -5.78
CA ALA A 213 -3.04 -37.94 -4.71
C ALA A 213 -4.42 -38.41 -4.17
N TYR A 214 -5.46 -37.58 -4.29
CA TYR A 214 -6.77 -37.78 -3.65
C TYR A 214 -7.91 -37.95 -4.66
N GLY A 215 -7.61 -38.35 -5.88
CA GLY A 215 -8.62 -38.63 -6.91
C GLY A 215 -9.25 -37.41 -7.56
N THR A 216 -9.32 -36.28 -6.87
CA THR A 216 -9.77 -34.99 -7.45
C THR A 216 -8.60 -34.03 -7.59
N PRO A 217 -8.24 -33.62 -8.80
CA PRO A 217 -7.12 -32.71 -9.04
C PRO A 217 -7.30 -31.37 -8.34
N GLN A 218 -6.26 -30.94 -7.61
CA GLN A 218 -6.19 -29.63 -6.98
C GLN A 218 -5.51 -28.63 -7.90
N ARG A 219 -6.07 -27.45 -7.99
CA ARG A 219 -5.50 -26.35 -8.77
C ARG A 219 -5.53 -25.09 -7.92
N SER A 220 -4.37 -24.53 -7.64
CA SER A 220 -4.22 -23.36 -6.82
C SER A 220 -3.25 -22.38 -7.43
N ALA A 221 -3.54 -21.09 -7.30
CA ALA A 221 -2.68 -20.00 -7.73
C ALA A 221 -2.52 -18.98 -6.63
N THR A 222 -1.28 -18.55 -6.39
CA THR A 222 -0.92 -17.44 -5.51
C THR A 222 -0.32 -16.33 -6.36
N GLY A 223 -0.86 -15.12 -6.26
CA GLY A 223 -0.40 -13.98 -7.07
C GLY A 223 -0.90 -13.96 -8.51
N PHE A 224 -1.63 -15.00 -8.95
CA PHE A 224 -2.19 -15.15 -10.28
C PHE A 224 -3.70 -15.45 -10.21
N ASP A 225 -4.46 -15.09 -11.25
CA ASP A 225 -5.91 -15.34 -11.28
C ASP A 225 -6.23 -16.83 -11.47
N GLN A 226 -6.97 -17.41 -10.55
CA GLN A 226 -7.31 -18.83 -10.55
C GLN A 226 -8.15 -19.25 -11.77
N ARG A 227 -9.06 -18.40 -12.24
CA ARG A 227 -9.91 -18.71 -13.41
C ARG A 227 -9.08 -18.71 -14.68
N ARG A 228 -8.13 -17.77 -14.75
CA ARG A 228 -7.19 -17.67 -15.86
C ARG A 228 -6.25 -18.88 -15.90
N LEU A 229 -5.71 -19.32 -14.77
CA LEU A 229 -4.93 -20.56 -14.68
C LEU A 229 -5.72 -21.74 -15.24
N ASN A 230 -6.98 -21.93 -14.83
CA ASN A 230 -7.81 -23.01 -15.31
C ASN A 230 -8.04 -22.97 -16.84
N MET A 231 -8.20 -21.77 -17.40
CA MET A 231 -8.32 -21.57 -18.84
C MET A 231 -7.03 -21.95 -19.57
N LEU A 232 -5.88 -21.50 -19.10
CA LEU A 232 -4.57 -21.82 -19.68
C LEU A 232 -4.29 -23.33 -19.66
N LEU A 233 -4.58 -24.00 -18.54
CA LEU A 233 -4.45 -25.45 -18.43
C LEU A 233 -5.34 -26.19 -19.44
N ALA A 234 -6.58 -25.72 -19.67
CA ALA A 234 -7.48 -26.29 -20.68
C ALA A 234 -6.94 -26.09 -22.08
N VAL A 235 -6.34 -24.95 -22.39
CA VAL A 235 -5.70 -24.69 -23.70
C VAL A 235 -4.50 -25.62 -23.90
N LEU A 236 -3.61 -25.75 -22.90
CA LEU A 236 -2.45 -26.64 -22.95
C LEU A 236 -2.86 -28.11 -23.16
N GLU A 237 -3.91 -28.55 -22.48
CA GLU A 237 -4.43 -29.89 -22.66
C GLU A 237 -5.00 -30.13 -24.07
N LYS A 238 -5.80 -29.20 -24.56
CA LYS A 238 -6.50 -29.36 -25.86
C LYS A 238 -5.64 -29.07 -27.08
N ARG A 239 -4.72 -28.15 -27.01
CA ARG A 239 -3.93 -27.67 -28.14
C ARG A 239 -2.52 -28.27 -28.18
N VAL A 240 -1.91 -28.48 -27.04
CA VAL A 240 -0.54 -28.98 -26.91
C VAL A 240 -0.51 -30.47 -26.59
N GLY A 241 -1.62 -31.03 -26.08
CA GLY A 241 -1.75 -32.46 -25.79
C GLY A 241 -1.19 -32.90 -24.44
N PHE A 242 -0.95 -31.97 -23.53
CA PHE A 242 -0.54 -32.30 -22.15
C PHE A 242 -1.68 -33.02 -21.42
N LYS A 243 -1.35 -34.06 -20.66
CA LYS A 243 -2.33 -34.81 -19.84
C LYS A 243 -2.45 -34.20 -18.46
N LEU A 244 -3.23 -33.12 -18.34
CA LEU A 244 -3.38 -32.35 -17.09
C LEU A 244 -4.65 -32.68 -16.31
N THR A 245 -5.56 -33.46 -16.88
CA THR A 245 -6.88 -33.77 -16.29
C THR A 245 -6.76 -34.42 -14.90
N GLN A 246 -5.73 -35.23 -14.66
CA GLN A 246 -5.50 -35.94 -13.39
C GLN A 246 -4.23 -35.45 -12.68
N LYS A 247 -3.89 -34.17 -12.87
CA LYS A 247 -2.71 -33.56 -12.25
C LYS A 247 -3.12 -32.44 -11.30
N ASP A 248 -2.49 -32.44 -10.14
CA ASP A 248 -2.44 -31.29 -9.26
C ASP A 248 -1.53 -30.22 -9.87
N VAL A 249 -1.97 -28.97 -9.84
CA VAL A 249 -1.22 -27.84 -10.38
C VAL A 249 -1.24 -26.70 -9.36
N PHE A 250 -0.05 -26.30 -8.96
CA PHE A 250 0.16 -25.18 -8.06
C PHE A 250 1.04 -24.15 -8.76
N VAL A 251 0.58 -22.90 -8.79
CA VAL A 251 1.34 -21.78 -9.36
C VAL A 251 1.52 -20.72 -8.31
N ASN A 252 2.72 -20.21 -8.21
CA ASN A 252 3.08 -19.13 -7.29
C ASN A 252 3.87 -18.04 -8.01
N ILE A 253 3.49 -16.80 -7.82
CA ILE A 253 4.28 -15.65 -8.26
C ILE A 253 5.20 -15.24 -7.10
N ALA A 254 6.50 -15.22 -7.36
CA ALA A 254 7.48 -14.85 -6.35
C ALA A 254 7.27 -13.42 -5.84
N GLY A 255 7.68 -13.17 -4.60
CA GLY A 255 7.58 -11.85 -3.98
C GLY A 255 6.19 -11.45 -3.51
N GLY A 256 5.16 -12.34 -3.60
CA GLY A 256 3.80 -12.08 -3.15
C GLY A 256 3.05 -11.02 -3.96
N LEU A 257 3.54 -10.69 -5.14
CA LEU A 257 2.88 -9.76 -6.04
C LEU A 257 1.64 -10.40 -6.66
N ARG A 258 0.59 -9.62 -6.79
CA ARG A 258 -0.54 -9.99 -7.62
C ARG A 258 -0.36 -9.37 -9.01
N VAL A 259 -0.07 -10.19 -9.99
CA VAL A 259 0.16 -9.75 -11.37
C VAL A 259 -1.08 -10.03 -12.21
N THR A 260 -1.54 -9.01 -12.91
CA THR A 260 -2.71 -9.09 -13.81
C THR A 260 -2.34 -8.97 -15.28
N ASP A 261 -1.06 -8.72 -15.59
CA ASP A 261 -0.56 -8.57 -16.95
C ASP A 261 -0.67 -9.88 -17.73
N LEU A 262 -1.20 -9.78 -18.96
CA LEU A 262 -1.39 -10.92 -19.86
C LEU A 262 -0.06 -11.47 -20.40
N ALA A 263 1.01 -10.71 -20.38
CA ALA A 263 2.34 -11.15 -20.79
C ALA A 263 2.86 -12.34 -19.94
N MET A 264 2.36 -12.48 -18.72
CA MET A 264 2.70 -13.59 -17.83
C MET A 264 2.17 -14.96 -18.28
N ASP A 265 1.20 -15.02 -19.20
CA ASP A 265 0.59 -16.28 -19.64
C ASP A 265 1.54 -17.20 -20.41
N LEU A 266 2.65 -16.66 -20.90
CA LEU A 266 3.63 -17.38 -21.70
C LEU A 266 4.81 -17.95 -20.92
N SER A 267 4.82 -17.74 -19.61
CA SER A 267 5.90 -18.23 -18.73
C SER A 267 5.65 -19.60 -18.13
#